data_2f02ab43cf6b45dc0486a50416e35564
#
_entry.id   2f02ab43cf6b45dc0486a50416e35564
#
_cell.length_a   1.000
_cell.length_b   1.000
_cell.length_c   1.000
_cell.angle_alpha   90.00
_cell.angle_beta   90.00
_cell.angle_gamma   90.00
#
_symmetry.space_group_name_H-M   'P 1'
#
loop_
_entity.id
_entity.type
_entity.pdbx_description
1 polymer ?
#
loop_
_entity_poly.entity_id
_entity_poly.type
_entity_poly.pdbx_seq_one_letter_code
_entity_poly.pdbx_strand_id
1 'polypeptide(L)'
;MKRIVLLAIAVLSIFGIQSCNKENFGYEKVVEFTADGGTQTVTGTEPIYELSIANYNGNEEYDDDELDDNELVMTVKYNWLSAVATRHTKTIVITAEPNTTGKRRVLYVYGDVNNRSASIKVIQNK
;
A
#
# COMPACT_ATOMS: atom_id res chain seq x y z
N MET A 1 9.91 -8.37 -32.57
CA MET A 1 9.24 -9.65 -32.52
C MET A 1 9.53 -10.37 -31.23
N LYS A 2 10.77 -10.75 -31.04
CA LYS A 2 11.11 -11.50 -29.83
C LYS A 2 10.81 -10.74 -28.56
N ARG A 3 10.98 -9.43 -28.60
CA ARG A 3 10.72 -8.62 -27.41
C ARG A 3 9.27 -8.64 -27.00
N ILE A 4 8.39 -8.70 -27.97
CA ILE A 4 6.96 -8.74 -27.68
C ILE A 4 6.61 -10.01 -26.94
N VAL A 5 7.23 -11.10 -27.32
CA VAL A 5 6.97 -12.37 -26.66
C VAL A 5 7.44 -12.31 -25.22
N LEU A 6 8.58 -11.69 -24.96
CA LEU A 6 9.10 -11.58 -23.61
C LEU A 6 8.17 -10.75 -22.74
N LEU A 7 7.60 -9.70 -23.29
CA LEU A 7 6.67 -8.88 -22.56
C LEU A 7 5.45 -9.67 -22.16
N ALA A 8 4.95 -10.48 -23.08
CA ALA A 8 3.78 -11.28 -22.78
C ALA A 8 4.04 -12.23 -21.64
N ILE A 9 5.22 -12.82 -21.61
CA ILE A 9 5.58 -13.73 -20.55
C ILE A 9 5.63 -13.00 -19.21
N ALA A 10 6.18 -11.80 -19.21
CA ALA A 10 6.26 -11.01 -17.98
C ALA A 10 4.88 -10.71 -17.44
N VAL A 11 3.95 -10.38 -18.31
CA VAL A 11 2.59 -10.08 -17.87
C VAL A 11 1.95 -11.30 -17.24
N LEU A 12 2.17 -12.46 -17.82
CA LEU A 12 1.61 -13.68 -17.26
C LEU A 12 2.18 -13.96 -15.87
N SER A 13 3.44 -13.67 -15.68
CA SER A 13 4.05 -13.87 -14.38
C SER A 13 3.39 -13.00 -13.33
N ILE A 14 3.06 -11.78 -13.68
CA ILE A 14 2.40 -10.88 -12.76
C ILE A 14 1.06 -11.43 -12.32
N PHE A 15 0.30 -11.96 -13.25
CA PHE A 15 -0.99 -12.54 -12.89
C PHE A 15 -0.85 -13.69 -11.93
N GLY A 16 0.14 -14.53 -12.14
CA GLY A 16 0.36 -15.66 -11.26
C GLY A 16 0.66 -15.21 -9.85
N ILE A 17 1.42 -14.15 -9.72
CA ILE A 17 1.78 -13.63 -8.41
C ILE A 17 0.55 -13.10 -7.70
N GLN A 18 -0.33 -12.42 -8.41
CA GLN A 18 -1.50 -11.83 -7.77
C GLN A 18 -2.41 -12.87 -7.15
N SER A 19 -2.47 -14.03 -7.71
CA SER A 19 -3.37 -15.04 -7.15
C SER A 19 -2.91 -15.52 -5.79
N CYS A 20 -1.69 -15.17 -5.37
CA CYS A 20 -1.18 -15.59 -4.08
C CYS A 20 -1.52 -14.60 -2.96
N ASN A 21 -2.18 -13.51 -3.28
CA ASN A 21 -2.45 -12.47 -2.30
C ASN A 21 -3.74 -12.65 -1.52
N LYS A 22 -4.34 -13.82 -1.57
CA LYS A 22 -5.58 -14.06 -0.85
C LYS A 22 -5.44 -13.88 0.65
N GLU A 23 -4.28 -14.19 1.17
CA GLU A 23 -4.06 -14.07 2.60
C GLU A 23 -4.06 -12.63 3.07
N ASN A 24 -3.87 -11.70 2.16
CA ASN A 24 -3.86 -10.29 2.48
C ASN A 24 -5.08 -9.61 1.86
N PHE A 25 -6.18 -10.35 1.75
CA PHE A 25 -7.43 -9.84 1.20
C PHE A 25 -7.24 -9.29 -0.21
N GLY A 26 -6.32 -9.89 -0.95
CA GLY A 26 -6.06 -9.48 -2.32
C GLY A 26 -5.13 -8.29 -2.47
N TYR A 27 -4.79 -7.60 -1.39
CA TYR A 27 -3.91 -6.45 -1.46
C TYR A 27 -2.45 -6.89 -1.59
N GLU A 28 -1.66 -6.09 -2.27
CA GLU A 28 -0.23 -6.34 -2.39
C GLU A 28 0.39 -6.37 -1.00
N LYS A 29 1.30 -7.29 -0.77
CA LYS A 29 1.97 -7.37 0.52
C LYS A 29 3.14 -6.41 0.61
N VAL A 30 3.72 -6.04 -0.52
CA VAL A 30 4.89 -5.18 -0.57
C VAL A 30 4.73 -4.18 -1.70
N VAL A 31 5.01 -2.93 -1.40
CA VAL A 31 5.00 -1.87 -2.40
C VAL A 31 6.34 -1.16 -2.30
N GLU A 32 7.00 -0.95 -3.44
CA GLU A 32 8.30 -0.29 -3.45
C GLU A 32 8.25 1.03 -4.18
N PHE A 33 8.93 2.01 -3.64
CA PHE A 33 9.11 3.31 -4.28
C PHE A 33 10.58 3.55 -4.50
N THR A 34 10.91 4.29 -5.55
CA THR A 34 12.26 4.79 -5.72
C THR A 34 12.46 6.00 -4.81
N ALA A 35 13.68 6.49 -4.77
CA ALA A 35 13.98 7.67 -3.95
C ALA A 35 13.20 8.90 -4.38
N ASP A 36 12.75 8.94 -5.61
CA ASP A 36 11.97 10.09 -6.08
C ASP A 36 10.59 10.17 -5.45
N GLY A 37 10.14 9.11 -4.85
CA GLY A 37 8.78 9.05 -4.32
C GLY A 37 7.77 8.81 -5.40
N GLY A 38 6.54 9.17 -5.11
CA GLY A 38 5.47 9.01 -6.10
C GLY A 38 4.22 8.44 -5.48
N THR A 39 3.34 7.95 -6.33
CA THR A 39 2.04 7.43 -5.91
C THR A 39 1.78 6.09 -6.56
N GLN A 40 1.29 5.15 -5.77
CA GLN A 40 0.89 3.84 -6.27
C GLN A 40 -0.47 3.49 -5.69
N THR A 41 -1.24 2.75 -6.45
CA THR A 41 -2.58 2.34 -6.05
C THR A 41 -2.59 0.84 -5.90
N VAL A 42 -3.10 0.36 -4.77
CA VAL A 42 -3.26 -1.07 -4.55
C VAL A 42 -4.73 -1.39 -4.44
N THR A 43 -5.12 -2.54 -4.94
CA THR A 43 -6.52 -2.96 -4.98
C THR A 43 -6.61 -4.36 -4.40
N GLY A 44 -7.61 -4.56 -3.55
CA GLY A 44 -7.83 -5.86 -2.94
C GLY A 44 -9.14 -6.47 -3.38
N THR A 45 -9.58 -7.49 -2.66
CA THR A 45 -10.84 -8.16 -2.93
C THR A 45 -11.87 -7.87 -1.85
N GLU A 46 -11.47 -7.25 -0.76
CA GLU A 46 -12.39 -6.93 0.33
C GLU A 46 -12.34 -5.45 0.65
N PRO A 47 -13.47 -4.85 1.00
CA PRO A 47 -13.51 -3.42 1.28
C PRO A 47 -12.82 -3.06 2.59
N ILE A 48 -12.36 -1.85 2.68
CA ILE A 48 -11.63 -1.34 3.83
C ILE A 48 -12.50 -0.43 4.66
N TYR A 49 -12.41 -0.56 5.96
CA TYR A 49 -13.20 0.25 6.89
C TYR A 49 -12.36 1.26 7.66
N GLU A 50 -11.08 1.01 7.82
CA GLU A 50 -10.18 1.94 8.49
C GLU A 50 -8.79 1.83 7.89
N LEU A 51 -7.98 2.87 8.09
CA LEU A 51 -6.67 2.96 7.46
C LEU A 51 -5.69 3.50 8.50
N SER A 52 -4.49 2.94 8.55
CA SER A 52 -3.45 3.44 9.46
C SER A 52 -2.07 3.15 8.90
N ILE A 53 -1.08 3.85 9.43
CA ILE A 53 0.32 3.63 9.06
C ILE A 53 1.11 3.42 10.33
N ALA A 54 1.97 2.43 10.31
CA ALA A 54 2.77 2.10 11.48
C ALA A 54 4.23 1.89 11.12
N ASN A 55 5.07 1.98 12.13
CA ASN A 55 6.48 1.72 12.05
C ASN A 55 6.74 0.29 12.19
N TYR A 56 7.30 -0.49 12.01
CA TYR A 56 7.58 -1.86 11.84
C TYR A 56 6.59 -2.82 12.45
N ASN A 57 5.92 -3.51 11.62
CA ASN A 57 4.99 -4.60 11.91
C ASN A 57 3.87 -4.22 12.87
N GLY A 58 3.54 -2.94 12.89
CA GLY A 58 2.42 -2.50 13.68
C GLY A 58 2.63 -2.54 15.17
N ASN A 59 3.85 -2.75 15.62
CA ASN A 59 4.13 -2.85 17.04
C ASN A 59 4.40 -1.53 17.69
N GLU A 60 4.58 -0.50 16.93
CA GLU A 60 4.96 0.77 17.44
C GLU A 60 3.90 1.79 17.19
N GLU A 61 4.16 3.01 17.53
CA GLU A 61 3.22 4.05 17.31
C GLU A 61 2.87 4.16 15.86
N TYR A 62 1.66 4.48 15.62
CA TYR A 62 1.20 4.75 14.29
C TYR A 62 0.29 5.96 14.34
N ASP A 63 0.11 6.54 13.19
CA ASP A 63 -0.65 7.75 13.07
C ASP A 63 -1.86 7.42 12.20
N ASP A 64 -3.04 7.58 12.77
CA ASP A 64 -4.24 7.46 11.98
C ASP A 64 -4.94 8.78 12.09
N ASP A 65 -4.78 9.59 11.10
CA ASP A 65 -5.39 10.88 11.05
C ASP A 65 -6.88 10.76 11.15
N GLU A 66 -7.49 11.82 11.54
CA GLU A 66 -8.92 11.83 11.64
C GLU A 66 -9.55 11.76 10.29
N LEU A 67 -10.71 11.16 10.26
CA LEU A 67 -11.48 11.13 9.06
C LEU A 67 -11.96 12.51 8.74
N ASP A 68 -12.11 12.77 7.46
CA ASP A 68 -12.60 14.03 7.08
C ASP A 68 -14.10 14.13 7.35
N ASP A 69 -14.66 15.27 7.18
CA ASP A 69 -16.02 15.55 7.59
C ASP A 69 -17.06 14.66 6.99
N ASN A 70 -16.87 14.17 5.80
CA ASN A 70 -17.89 13.34 5.22
C ASN A 70 -17.72 11.90 5.63
N GLU A 71 -16.68 11.58 6.37
CA GLU A 71 -16.48 10.26 6.96
C GLU A 71 -16.34 9.13 5.98
N LEU A 72 -16.28 9.42 4.71
CA LEU A 72 -16.07 8.38 3.71
C LEU A 72 -14.63 8.32 3.28
N VAL A 73 -13.96 9.45 3.21
CA VAL A 73 -12.57 9.48 2.77
C VAL A 73 -11.68 9.37 3.99
N MET A 74 -10.82 8.37 3.98
CA MET A 74 -9.87 8.13 5.06
C MET A 74 -8.51 8.56 4.58
N THR A 75 -7.85 9.43 5.34
CA THR A 75 -6.52 9.92 5.00
C THR A 75 -5.63 9.74 6.20
N VAL A 76 -4.47 9.14 6.00
CA VAL A 76 -3.51 8.95 7.08
C VAL A 76 -2.14 9.34 6.55
N LYS A 77 -1.34 9.96 7.41
CA LYS A 77 0.00 10.35 7.04
C LYS A 77 0.92 10.10 8.23
N TYR A 78 2.07 9.53 7.94
CA TYR A 78 3.09 9.31 8.98
C TYR A 78 4.45 9.50 8.33
N ASN A 79 5.19 10.49 8.80
CA ASN A 79 6.52 10.84 8.25
C ASN A 79 6.43 11.08 6.73
N TRP A 80 7.06 10.22 5.97
CA TRP A 80 7.19 10.40 4.52
C TRP A 80 6.09 9.69 3.73
N LEU A 81 5.18 9.03 4.40
CA LEU A 81 4.21 8.19 3.72
C LEU A 81 2.80 8.65 4.03
N SER A 82 1.94 8.61 3.03
CA SER A 82 0.53 8.87 3.24
C SER A 82 -0.29 7.85 2.47
N ALA A 83 -1.50 7.64 2.94
CA ALA A 83 -2.41 6.71 2.29
C ALA A 83 -3.81 7.28 2.33
N VAL A 84 -4.55 7.06 1.27
CA VAL A 84 -5.91 7.57 1.14
C VAL A 84 -6.78 6.46 0.61
N ALA A 85 -7.96 6.30 1.19
CA ALA A 85 -8.93 5.34 0.71
C ALA A 85 -10.32 5.85 1.01
N THR A 86 -11.28 5.47 0.19
CA THR A 86 -12.68 5.76 0.47
C THR A 86 -13.22 4.55 1.21
N ARG A 87 -13.88 4.80 2.34
CA ARG A 87 -14.39 3.72 3.16
C ARG A 87 -15.33 2.84 2.36
N HIS A 88 -15.22 1.54 2.60
CA HIS A 88 -16.02 0.51 1.93
C HIS A 88 -15.61 0.29 0.47
N THR A 89 -14.47 0.80 0.06
CA THR A 89 -13.94 0.49 -1.26
C THR A 89 -12.76 -0.46 -1.12
N LYS A 90 -12.27 -0.95 -2.23
CA LYS A 90 -11.22 -1.97 -2.25
C LYS A 90 -9.90 -1.42 -2.77
N THR A 91 -9.70 -0.12 -2.66
CA THR A 91 -8.54 0.53 -3.25
C THR A 91 -7.89 1.49 -2.26
N ILE A 92 -6.58 1.44 -2.16
CA ILE A 92 -5.80 2.35 -1.33
C ILE A 92 -4.79 3.05 -2.22
N VAL A 93 -4.73 4.37 -2.12
CA VAL A 93 -3.73 5.17 -2.84
C VAL A 93 -2.63 5.53 -1.87
N ILE A 94 -1.42 5.10 -2.17
CA ILE A 94 -0.26 5.27 -1.29
C ILE A 94 0.72 6.23 -1.94
N THR A 95 1.14 7.26 -1.21
CA THR A 95 2.06 8.27 -1.72
C THR A 95 3.27 8.38 -0.81
N ALA A 96 4.45 8.39 -1.42
CA ALA A 96 5.71 8.53 -0.70
C ALA A 96 6.39 9.82 -1.15
N GLU A 97 6.91 10.57 -0.17
CA GLU A 97 7.68 11.77 -0.46
C GLU A 97 9.08 11.37 -0.93
N PRO A 98 9.80 12.27 -1.59
CA PRO A 98 11.17 11.95 -2.01
C PRO A 98 12.02 11.57 -0.80
N ASN A 99 12.89 10.62 -1.00
CA ASN A 99 13.79 10.15 0.05
C ASN A 99 15.15 10.81 -0.11
N THR A 100 15.42 11.78 0.73
CA THR A 100 16.69 12.49 0.70
C THR A 100 17.64 12.04 1.81
N THR A 101 17.29 10.97 2.52
CA THR A 101 18.09 10.52 3.67
C THR A 101 19.31 9.73 3.27
N GLY A 102 19.36 9.23 2.05
CA GLY A 102 20.45 8.36 1.63
C GLY A 102 20.33 6.94 2.16
N LYS A 103 19.20 6.61 2.78
CA LYS A 103 18.99 5.28 3.35
C LYS A 103 17.64 4.74 2.95
N ARG A 104 17.58 3.44 2.76
CA ARG A 104 16.33 2.74 2.51
C ARG A 104 15.46 2.87 3.76
N ARG A 105 14.17 3.02 3.58
CA ARG A 105 13.26 3.15 4.73
C ARG A 105 11.98 2.38 4.48
N VAL A 106 11.33 2.00 5.56
CA VAL A 106 10.18 1.10 5.51
C VAL A 106 9.10 1.56 6.48
N LEU A 107 7.87 1.54 6.03
CA LEU A 107 6.71 1.74 6.89
C LEU A 107 5.65 0.74 6.46
N TYR A 108 4.59 0.63 7.23
CA TYR A 108 3.53 -0.33 6.96
C TYR A 108 2.19 0.38 6.89
N VAL A 109 1.41 0.06 5.88
CA VAL A 109 0.04 0.57 5.74
C VAL A 109 -0.89 -0.57 6.11
N TYR A 110 -1.86 -0.29 6.96
CA TYR A 110 -2.85 -1.28 7.36
C TYR A 110 -4.23 -0.81 6.94
N GLY A 111 -4.99 -1.71 6.35
CA GLY A 111 -6.37 -1.44 6.01
C GLY A 111 -7.23 -2.47 6.72
N ASP A 112 -8.13 -2.02 7.57
CA ASP A 112 -8.96 -2.93 8.34
C ASP A 112 -10.10 -3.49 7.50
N VAL A 113 -10.23 -4.81 7.55
CA VAL A 113 -11.28 -5.54 6.84
C VAL A 113 -11.99 -6.36 7.90
N ASN A 114 -13.16 -5.93 8.32
CA ASN A 114 -13.88 -6.59 9.40
C ASN A 114 -13.00 -6.63 10.65
N ASN A 115 -12.71 -7.77 11.19
CA ASN A 115 -11.92 -7.88 12.41
C ASN A 115 -10.45 -8.12 12.15
N ARG A 116 -10.03 -7.99 10.93
CA ARG A 116 -8.64 -8.27 10.54
C ARG A 116 -8.13 -7.14 9.68
N SER A 117 -6.83 -7.12 9.47
CA SER A 117 -6.22 -6.05 8.69
C SER A 117 -5.40 -6.60 7.55
N ALA A 118 -5.50 -5.94 6.41
CA ALA A 118 -4.55 -6.13 5.34
C ALA A 118 -3.30 -5.35 5.72
N SER A 119 -2.14 -5.90 5.43
CA SER A 119 -0.86 -5.31 5.81
C SER A 119 -0.02 -5.13 4.56
N ILE A 120 0.43 -3.91 4.33
CA ILE A 120 1.23 -3.60 3.16
C ILE A 120 2.55 -3.01 3.61
N LYS A 121 3.64 -3.72 3.33
CA LYS A 121 4.97 -3.22 3.66
C LYS A 121 5.40 -2.27 2.56
N VAL A 122 5.68 -1.03 2.92
CA VAL A 122 6.07 -0.02 1.94
C VAL A 122 7.55 0.26 2.11
N ILE A 123 8.30 0.01 1.07
CA ILE A 123 9.76 0.18 1.05
C ILE A 123 10.08 1.34 0.13
N GLN A 124 10.93 2.23 0.59
CA GLN A 124 11.43 3.27 -0.28
C GLN A 124 12.94 3.17 -0.34
N ASN A 125 13.47 3.09 -1.53
CA ASN A 125 14.90 2.93 -1.75
C ASN A 125 15.63 4.27 -1.64
N LYS A 126 16.92 4.16 -1.44
CA LYS A 126 17.77 5.35 -1.36
C LYS A 126 18.18 5.83 -2.72
#